data_76addee3fb88ececa00a0caa9ce7f92a
#
_entry.id   76addee3fb88ececa00a0caa9ce7f92a
#
_cell.length_a   1.000
_cell.length_b   1.000
_cell.length_c   1.000
_cell.angle_alpha   90.00
_cell.angle_beta   90.00
_cell.angle_gamma   90.00
#
_symmetry.space_group_name_H-M   'P 1'
#
loop_
_entity.id
_entity.type
_entity.pdbx_description
1 polymer ?
#
loop_
_entity_poly.entity_id
_entity_poly.type
_entity_poly.pdbx_seq_one_letter_code
_entity_poly.pdbx_strand_id
1 'polypeptide(L)'
;TNDSIVDSLFRKAGIVCCHNRQELTTVCAIFMHPEVKGKNVAVITHAGGPAVMLTDVLSNGGMDVPHIEGPKADELLAKLFPGSSVGNPIDFLATGTAEQLGYIIDACENDFDNIDCMCVIFGSPGLFPNWEVYELLNEKMKTCKKPIFPILPSIINVKDEINDFINNKGRINFPEECIFGNALCKI
;
A
#
# COMPACT_ATOMS: atom_id res chain seq x y z
N THR A 1 10.56 -2.24 36.33
CA THR A 1 9.28 -2.70 35.76
C THR A 1 9.58 -3.79 34.73
N ASN A 2 8.83 -4.87 34.74
CA ASN A 2 9.04 -5.95 33.78
C ASN A 2 8.36 -5.55 32.46
N ASP A 3 9.14 -5.35 31.40
CA ASP A 3 8.67 -4.85 30.10
C ASP A 3 7.60 -5.77 29.48
N SER A 4 7.72 -7.08 29.70
CA SER A 4 6.71 -8.05 29.19
C SER A 4 5.34 -7.87 29.84
N ILE A 5 5.27 -7.42 31.10
CA ILE A 5 4.01 -7.11 31.78
C ILE A 5 3.43 -5.81 31.20
N VAL A 6 4.26 -4.82 30.99
CA VAL A 6 3.84 -3.53 30.40
C VAL A 6 3.29 -3.75 29.00
N ASP A 7 4.00 -4.49 28.15
CA ASP A 7 3.56 -4.82 26.79
C ASP A 7 2.23 -5.58 26.77
N SER A 8 2.05 -6.51 27.71
CA SER A 8 0.80 -7.27 27.85
C SER A 8 -0.37 -6.38 28.25
N LEU A 9 -0.14 -5.43 29.17
CA LEU A 9 -1.15 -4.46 29.59
C LEU A 9 -1.51 -3.49 28.47
N PHE A 10 -0.52 -2.98 27.75
CA PHE A 10 -0.76 -2.09 26.60
C PHE A 10 -1.54 -2.77 25.50
N ARG A 11 -1.16 -3.99 25.15
CA ARG A 11 -1.89 -4.79 24.15
C ARG A 11 -3.36 -5.02 24.58
N LYS A 12 -3.58 -5.35 25.85
CA LYS A 12 -4.95 -5.53 26.40
C LYS A 12 -5.76 -4.23 26.40
N ALA A 13 -5.10 -3.10 26.53
CA ALA A 13 -5.71 -1.77 26.49
C ALA A 13 -5.87 -1.20 25.05
N GLY A 14 -5.46 -1.93 24.02
CA GLY A 14 -5.48 -1.45 22.64
C GLY A 14 -4.44 -0.35 22.34
N ILE A 15 -3.37 -0.30 23.14
CA ILE A 15 -2.30 0.69 22.97
C ILE A 15 -1.22 0.08 22.08
N VAL A 16 -0.92 0.74 20.96
CA VAL A 16 0.17 0.36 20.07
C VAL A 16 1.51 0.83 20.62
N CYS A 17 2.39 -0.12 20.97
CA CYS A 17 3.74 0.16 21.44
C CYS A 17 4.70 0.39 20.28
N CYS A 18 5.42 1.51 20.31
CA CYS A 18 6.47 1.85 19.35
C CYS A 18 7.83 1.94 20.08
N HIS A 19 8.86 1.28 19.54
CA HIS A 19 10.17 1.17 20.19
C HIS A 19 11.19 2.20 19.69
N ASN A 20 10.89 2.91 18.62
CA ASN A 20 11.72 3.95 18.07
C ASN A 20 10.89 5.04 17.38
N ARG A 21 11.54 6.16 17.04
CA ARG A 21 10.87 7.32 16.44
C ARG A 21 10.27 7.01 15.06
N GLN A 22 10.97 6.23 14.24
CA GLN A 22 10.51 5.88 12.89
C GLN A 22 9.22 5.07 12.95
N GLU A 23 9.20 4.07 13.82
CA GLU A 23 8.00 3.26 14.06
C GLU A 23 6.82 4.11 14.55
N LEU A 24 7.06 4.99 15.54
CA LEU A 24 6.05 5.89 16.07
C LEU A 24 5.47 6.79 14.96
N THR A 25 6.32 7.43 14.17
CA THR A 25 5.87 8.32 13.10
C THR A 25 5.12 7.56 12.01
N THR A 26 5.54 6.34 11.68
CA THR A 26 4.86 5.49 10.68
C THR A 26 3.48 5.05 11.17
N VAL A 27 3.37 4.59 12.43
CA VAL A 27 2.08 4.23 13.04
C VAL A 27 1.14 5.44 13.07
N CYS A 28 1.62 6.61 13.52
CA CYS A 28 0.81 7.83 13.50
C CYS A 28 0.35 8.18 12.08
N ALA A 29 1.22 8.02 11.09
CA ALA A 29 0.90 8.27 9.68
C ALA A 29 -0.18 7.31 9.16
N ILE A 30 -0.15 6.04 9.56
CA ILE A 30 -1.20 5.07 9.21
C ILE A 30 -2.55 5.48 9.81
N PHE A 31 -2.58 5.91 11.08
CA PHE A 31 -3.81 6.38 11.73
C PHE A 31 -4.42 7.64 11.11
N MET A 32 -3.70 8.35 10.25
CA MET A 32 -4.27 9.48 9.49
C MET A 32 -5.04 9.04 8.23
N HIS A 33 -5.01 7.74 7.89
CA HIS A 33 -5.82 7.16 6.83
C HIS A 33 -7.16 6.65 7.40
N PRO A 34 -8.15 6.35 6.53
CA PRO A 34 -9.35 5.64 6.97
C PRO A 34 -9.00 4.33 7.69
N GLU A 35 -9.87 3.91 8.62
CA GLU A 35 -9.69 2.68 9.38
C GLU A 35 -9.64 1.44 8.47
N VAL A 36 -8.67 0.57 8.70
CA VAL A 36 -8.60 -0.76 8.08
C VAL A 36 -9.56 -1.69 8.83
N LYS A 37 -10.59 -2.20 8.15
CA LYS A 37 -11.67 -2.97 8.77
C LYS A 37 -11.45 -4.48 8.81
N GLY A 38 -10.28 -4.95 8.40
CA GLY A 38 -9.94 -6.36 8.36
C GLY A 38 -8.45 -6.56 8.18
N LYS A 39 -8.04 -7.74 7.71
CA LYS A 39 -6.63 -8.13 7.60
C LYS A 39 -6.15 -8.36 6.18
N ASN A 40 -7.04 -8.28 5.21
CA ASN A 40 -6.78 -8.65 3.83
C ASN A 40 -6.24 -7.46 3.04
N VAL A 41 -5.01 -7.57 2.59
CA VAL A 41 -4.28 -6.51 1.91
C VAL A 41 -4.13 -6.83 0.43
N ALA A 42 -4.50 -5.91 -0.44
CA ALA A 42 -4.05 -5.94 -1.83
C ALA A 42 -2.69 -5.24 -1.92
N VAL A 43 -1.69 -5.97 -2.40
CA VAL A 43 -0.36 -5.42 -2.71
C VAL A 43 -0.31 -5.14 -4.21
N ILE A 44 -0.29 -3.87 -4.58
CA ILE A 44 -0.30 -3.40 -5.97
C ILE A 44 1.10 -2.85 -6.27
N THR A 45 1.73 -3.34 -7.34
CA THR A 45 3.11 -2.97 -7.65
C THR A 45 3.38 -2.92 -9.14
N HIS A 46 4.40 -2.14 -9.53
CA HIS A 46 5.03 -2.21 -10.84
C HIS A 46 6.44 -2.83 -10.77
N ALA A 47 6.84 -3.33 -9.59
CA ALA A 47 8.15 -3.94 -9.33
C ALA A 47 8.02 -5.09 -8.34
N GLY A 48 8.27 -6.32 -8.78
CA GLY A 48 8.03 -7.54 -7.99
C GLY A 48 8.85 -7.64 -6.69
N GLY A 49 10.11 -7.17 -6.68
CA GLY A 49 10.98 -7.29 -5.50
C GLY A 49 10.40 -6.67 -4.22
N PRO A 50 10.09 -5.37 -4.21
CA PRO A 50 9.46 -4.72 -3.05
C PRO A 50 8.12 -5.34 -2.64
N ALA A 51 7.33 -5.83 -3.62
CA ALA A 51 6.06 -6.49 -3.31
C ALA A 51 6.25 -7.81 -2.55
N VAL A 52 7.25 -8.61 -2.93
CA VAL A 52 7.60 -9.83 -2.19
C VAL A 52 8.01 -9.50 -0.76
N MET A 53 8.89 -8.51 -0.58
CA MET A 53 9.34 -8.08 0.76
C MET A 53 8.16 -7.60 1.63
N LEU A 54 7.25 -6.80 1.08
CA LEU A 54 6.07 -6.37 1.80
C LEU A 54 5.15 -7.55 2.16
N THR A 55 4.90 -8.45 1.21
CA THR A 55 4.06 -9.63 1.41
C THR A 55 4.59 -10.52 2.54
N ASP A 56 5.90 -10.76 2.57
CA ASP A 56 6.55 -11.54 3.63
C ASP A 56 6.37 -10.87 5.01
N VAL A 57 6.56 -9.57 5.09
CA VAL A 57 6.38 -8.81 6.34
C VAL A 57 4.92 -8.86 6.81
N LEU A 58 3.96 -8.63 5.91
CA LEU A 58 2.53 -8.66 6.22
C LEU A 58 2.10 -10.05 6.73
N SER A 59 2.46 -11.11 5.99
CA SER A 59 2.09 -12.48 6.34
C SER A 59 2.71 -12.92 7.67
N ASN A 60 3.98 -12.59 7.92
CA ASN A 60 4.64 -12.88 9.20
C ASN A 60 4.05 -12.06 10.37
N GLY A 61 3.50 -10.89 10.08
CA GLY A 61 2.89 -9.99 11.06
C GLY A 61 1.41 -10.27 11.35
N GLY A 62 0.80 -11.26 10.67
CA GLY A 62 -0.59 -11.67 10.90
C GLY A 62 -1.64 -10.95 10.06
N MET A 63 -1.20 -10.23 9.03
CA MET A 63 -2.05 -9.77 7.93
C MET A 63 -2.11 -10.84 6.84
N ASP A 64 -3.14 -10.81 6.02
CA ASP A 64 -3.33 -11.72 4.90
C ASP A 64 -3.16 -10.98 3.56
N VAL A 65 -2.49 -11.64 2.60
CA VAL A 65 -2.41 -11.21 1.21
C VAL A 65 -3.14 -12.27 0.38
N PRO A 66 -4.50 -12.22 0.35
CA PRO A 66 -5.29 -13.30 -0.22
C PRO A 66 -5.11 -13.39 -1.72
N HIS A 67 -5.10 -14.63 -2.24
CA HIS A 67 -5.06 -14.85 -3.67
C HIS A 67 -6.34 -14.32 -4.34
N ILE A 68 -6.17 -13.64 -5.47
CA ILE A 68 -7.26 -13.07 -6.27
C ILE A 68 -7.39 -13.90 -7.55
N GLU A 69 -8.59 -14.46 -7.77
CA GLU A 69 -8.89 -15.31 -8.91
C GLU A 69 -10.38 -15.20 -9.33
N GLY A 70 -10.72 -15.81 -10.43
CA GLY A 70 -12.09 -15.86 -10.93
C GLY A 70 -12.41 -14.81 -11.99
N PRO A 71 -13.67 -14.75 -12.47
CA PRO A 71 -14.05 -13.96 -13.64
C PRO A 71 -13.68 -12.47 -13.56
N LYS A 72 -13.77 -11.86 -12.38
CA LYS A 72 -13.39 -10.45 -12.16
C LYS A 72 -11.88 -10.21 -12.25
N ALA A 73 -11.08 -11.18 -11.79
CA ALA A 73 -9.64 -11.15 -11.97
C ALA A 73 -9.26 -11.27 -13.46
N ASP A 74 -9.93 -12.15 -14.20
CA ASP A 74 -9.73 -12.31 -15.64
C ASP A 74 -10.13 -11.04 -16.42
N GLU A 75 -11.25 -10.40 -16.05
CA GLU A 75 -11.68 -9.12 -16.61
C GLU A 75 -10.67 -8.00 -16.37
N LEU A 76 -10.07 -7.96 -15.17
CA LEU A 76 -9.02 -7.01 -14.84
C LEU A 76 -7.75 -7.30 -15.65
N LEU A 77 -7.31 -8.56 -15.69
CA LEU A 77 -6.10 -8.96 -16.41
C LEU A 77 -6.17 -8.60 -17.89
N ALA A 78 -7.35 -8.72 -18.51
CA ALA A 78 -7.57 -8.36 -19.90
C ALA A 78 -7.38 -6.86 -20.22
N LYS A 79 -7.41 -5.99 -19.18
CA LYS A 79 -7.15 -4.54 -19.30
C LYS A 79 -5.69 -4.15 -19.06
N LEU A 80 -4.87 -5.10 -18.62
CA LEU A 80 -3.46 -4.87 -18.32
C LEU A 80 -2.58 -5.32 -19.48
N PHE A 81 -1.32 -4.91 -19.45
CA PHE A 81 -0.36 -5.35 -20.48
C PHE A 81 -0.04 -6.85 -20.34
N PRO A 82 0.24 -7.53 -21.45
CA PRO A 82 0.71 -8.92 -21.42
C PRO A 82 1.94 -9.07 -20.53
N GLY A 83 1.90 -10.04 -19.62
CA GLY A 83 2.92 -10.27 -18.62
C GLY A 83 2.58 -9.72 -17.23
N SER A 84 1.51 -8.93 -17.10
CA SER A 84 0.96 -8.54 -15.80
C SER A 84 0.39 -9.73 -15.04
N SER A 85 0.26 -9.60 -13.71
CA SER A 85 -0.35 -10.58 -12.83
C SER A 85 -1.39 -9.93 -11.92
N VAL A 86 -2.51 -10.60 -11.69
CA VAL A 86 -3.59 -10.11 -10.81
C VAL A 86 -3.78 -10.99 -9.56
N GLY A 87 -2.95 -12.00 -9.36
CA GLY A 87 -3.10 -12.99 -8.28
C GLY A 87 -2.86 -12.48 -6.86
N ASN A 88 -2.46 -11.24 -6.67
CA ASN A 88 -2.01 -10.61 -5.43
C ASN A 88 -0.73 -11.26 -4.85
N PRO A 89 0.43 -10.57 -4.93
CA PRO A 89 0.57 -9.17 -5.42
C PRO A 89 0.11 -8.97 -6.87
N ILE A 90 -0.55 -7.83 -7.09
CA ILE A 90 -0.97 -7.41 -8.43
C ILE A 90 0.19 -6.64 -9.06
N ASP A 91 0.83 -7.27 -10.06
CA ASP A 91 1.97 -6.67 -10.77
C ASP A 91 1.52 -6.19 -12.15
N PHE A 92 1.54 -4.87 -12.35
CA PHE A 92 1.15 -4.23 -13.62
C PHE A 92 2.36 -3.75 -14.44
N LEU A 93 3.55 -4.26 -14.13
CA LEU A 93 4.82 -4.04 -14.81
C LEU A 93 5.38 -2.60 -14.67
N ALA A 94 6.69 -2.45 -14.88
CA ALA A 94 7.36 -1.15 -14.86
C ALA A 94 6.90 -0.20 -15.99
N THR A 95 6.26 -0.75 -17.03
CA THR A 95 5.68 0.01 -18.16
C THR A 95 4.19 0.30 -17.98
N GLY A 96 3.62 -0.12 -16.85
CA GLY A 96 2.21 0.10 -16.53
C GLY A 96 1.85 1.59 -16.45
N THR A 97 0.63 1.91 -16.86
CA THR A 97 0.14 3.28 -16.95
C THR A 97 -0.69 3.68 -15.72
N ALA A 98 -0.90 4.98 -15.54
CA ALA A 98 -1.83 5.50 -14.54
C ALA A 98 -3.26 4.94 -14.74
N GLU A 99 -3.71 4.79 -15.98
CA GLU A 99 -5.01 4.21 -16.30
C GLU A 99 -5.13 2.76 -15.81
N GLN A 100 -4.10 1.94 -16.03
CA GLN A 100 -4.06 0.56 -15.56
C GLN A 100 -4.07 0.47 -14.03
N LEU A 101 -3.31 1.33 -13.36
CA LEU A 101 -3.37 1.46 -11.90
C LEU A 101 -4.79 1.84 -11.44
N GLY A 102 -5.47 2.72 -12.17
CA GLY A 102 -6.86 3.09 -11.93
C GLY A 102 -7.80 1.88 -11.99
N TYR A 103 -7.68 1.04 -13.02
CA TYR A 103 -8.48 -0.20 -13.14
C TYR A 103 -8.24 -1.17 -11.98
N ILE A 104 -6.99 -1.30 -11.54
CA ILE A 104 -6.63 -2.17 -10.42
C ILE A 104 -7.25 -1.66 -9.11
N ILE A 105 -7.11 -0.37 -8.82
CA ILE A 105 -7.69 0.25 -7.60
C ILE A 105 -9.22 0.11 -7.61
N ASP A 106 -9.87 0.36 -8.75
CA ASP A 106 -11.32 0.23 -8.89
C ASP A 106 -11.79 -1.21 -8.69
N ALA A 107 -11.07 -2.20 -9.20
CA ALA A 107 -11.36 -3.60 -8.97
C ALA A 107 -11.19 -3.99 -7.50
N CYS A 108 -10.12 -3.55 -6.84
CA CYS A 108 -9.91 -3.77 -5.41
C CYS A 108 -10.99 -3.10 -4.55
N GLU A 109 -11.49 -1.93 -4.95
CA GLU A 109 -12.55 -1.21 -4.23
C GLU A 109 -13.91 -1.89 -4.40
N ASN A 110 -14.26 -2.33 -5.62
CA ASN A 110 -15.65 -2.67 -5.98
C ASN A 110 -15.90 -4.15 -6.29
N ASP A 111 -14.89 -4.88 -6.78
CA ASP A 111 -15.05 -6.24 -7.30
C ASP A 111 -14.44 -7.32 -6.39
N PHE A 112 -13.46 -6.99 -5.57
CA PHE A 112 -12.79 -7.92 -4.68
C PHE A 112 -13.23 -7.70 -3.22
N ASP A 113 -14.35 -8.33 -2.85
CA ASP A 113 -14.94 -8.19 -1.51
C ASP A 113 -14.03 -8.68 -0.38
N ASN A 114 -13.07 -9.55 -0.71
CA ASN A 114 -12.11 -10.10 0.23
C ASN A 114 -10.88 -9.19 0.46
N ILE A 115 -10.88 -7.95 -0.03
CA ILE A 115 -9.81 -6.97 0.20
C ILE A 115 -10.32 -5.87 1.16
N ASP A 116 -9.54 -5.57 2.19
CA ASP A 116 -9.86 -4.56 3.21
C ASP A 116 -9.09 -3.25 3.01
N CYS A 117 -7.87 -3.32 2.47
CA CYS A 117 -7.05 -2.14 2.16
C CYS A 117 -6.09 -2.42 0.99
N MET A 118 -5.50 -1.36 0.46
CA MET A 118 -4.60 -1.40 -0.69
C MET A 118 -3.25 -0.78 -0.33
N CYS A 119 -2.16 -1.48 -0.61
CA CYS A 119 -0.79 -0.96 -0.56
C CYS A 119 -0.30 -0.78 -1.99
N VAL A 120 -0.05 0.47 -2.39
CA VAL A 120 0.40 0.80 -3.74
C VAL A 120 1.88 1.12 -3.71
N ILE A 121 2.70 0.18 -4.18
CA ILE A 121 4.14 0.35 -4.32
C ILE A 121 4.42 0.88 -5.72
N PHE A 122 4.85 2.13 -5.80
CA PHE A 122 5.17 2.77 -7.06
C PHE A 122 6.47 3.56 -6.95
N GLY A 123 7.53 3.07 -7.59
CA GLY A 123 8.79 3.78 -7.75
C GLY A 123 8.91 4.31 -9.18
N SER A 124 9.73 5.33 -9.40
CA SER A 124 10.02 5.79 -10.75
C SER A 124 11.16 4.99 -11.36
N PRO A 125 11.01 4.48 -12.59
CA PRO A 125 12.14 3.96 -13.35
C PRO A 125 13.12 5.05 -13.79
N GLY A 126 12.79 6.34 -13.56
CA GLY A 126 13.65 7.48 -13.89
C GLY A 126 13.70 7.81 -15.39
N LEU A 127 12.85 7.20 -16.20
CA LEU A 127 12.85 7.38 -17.65
C LEU A 127 11.94 8.52 -18.12
N PHE A 128 10.87 8.79 -17.40
CA PHE A 128 9.88 9.85 -17.70
C PHE A 128 9.18 10.33 -16.44
N PRO A 129 8.59 11.55 -16.46
CA PRO A 129 7.74 12.04 -15.38
C PRO A 129 6.53 11.13 -15.16
N ASN A 130 6.12 10.98 -13.90
CA ASN A 130 5.00 10.11 -13.50
C ASN A 130 3.86 10.90 -12.85
N TRP A 131 3.70 12.17 -13.18
CA TRP A 131 2.67 13.06 -12.62
C TRP A 131 1.27 12.44 -12.63
N GLU A 132 0.90 11.79 -13.73
CA GLU A 132 -0.42 11.18 -13.90
C GLU A 132 -0.71 10.10 -12.86
N VAL A 133 0.30 9.34 -12.43
CA VAL A 133 0.17 8.31 -11.39
C VAL A 133 -0.10 8.94 -10.03
N TYR A 134 0.63 9.99 -9.68
CA TYR A 134 0.47 10.70 -8.41
C TYR A 134 -0.88 11.44 -8.35
N GLU A 135 -1.33 12.04 -9.46
CA GLU A 135 -2.66 12.63 -9.58
C GLU A 135 -3.76 11.59 -9.39
N LEU A 136 -3.64 10.45 -10.08
CA LEU A 136 -4.59 9.35 -9.94
C LEU A 136 -4.67 8.85 -8.50
N LEU A 137 -3.52 8.58 -7.87
CA LEU A 137 -3.47 8.16 -6.47
C LEU A 137 -4.17 9.17 -5.56
N ASN A 138 -3.89 10.47 -5.73
CA ASN A 138 -4.53 11.52 -4.96
C ASN A 138 -6.06 11.49 -5.11
N GLU A 139 -6.58 11.33 -6.32
CA GLU A 139 -8.03 11.26 -6.57
C GLU A 139 -8.66 9.97 -6.01
N LYS A 140 -8.00 8.82 -6.19
CA LYS A 140 -8.50 7.56 -5.64
C LYS A 140 -8.51 7.56 -4.11
N MET A 141 -7.51 8.13 -3.45
CA MET A 141 -7.49 8.31 -1.99
C MET A 141 -8.60 9.21 -1.45
N LYS A 142 -9.21 10.07 -2.28
CA LYS A 142 -10.37 10.88 -1.89
C LYS A 142 -11.69 10.13 -2.04
N THR A 143 -11.77 9.22 -2.99
CA THR A 143 -13.03 8.61 -3.45
C THR A 143 -13.23 7.18 -2.95
N CYS A 144 -12.17 6.40 -2.77
CA CYS A 144 -12.24 5.04 -2.27
C CYS A 144 -12.58 5.00 -0.77
N LYS A 145 -13.38 4.02 -0.38
CA LYS A 145 -13.74 3.74 1.02
C LYS A 145 -12.69 2.88 1.69
N LYS A 146 -12.09 1.94 0.94
CA LYS A 146 -10.98 1.12 1.41
C LYS A 146 -9.73 1.99 1.48
N PRO A 147 -8.95 1.93 2.57
CA PRO A 147 -7.71 2.70 2.70
C PRO A 147 -6.72 2.38 1.58
N ILE A 148 -6.08 3.41 1.05
CA ILE A 148 -4.96 3.28 0.10
C ILE A 148 -3.71 3.83 0.79
N PHE A 149 -2.68 3.01 0.90
CA PHE A 149 -1.38 3.37 1.46
C PHE A 149 -0.35 3.49 0.34
N PRO A 150 0.06 4.72 -0.04
CA PRO A 150 1.06 4.92 -1.07
C PRO A 150 2.46 4.66 -0.52
N ILE A 151 3.14 3.68 -1.08
CA ILE A 151 4.52 3.32 -0.77
C ILE A 151 5.38 3.75 -1.97
N LEU A 152 6.01 4.94 -1.84
CA LEU A 152 6.69 5.62 -2.94
C LEU A 152 8.17 5.80 -2.60
N PRO A 153 9.03 4.80 -2.91
CA PRO A 153 10.43 4.80 -2.48
C PRO A 153 11.34 5.75 -3.27
N SER A 154 10.93 6.19 -4.47
CA SER A 154 11.79 6.97 -5.38
C SER A 154 11.86 8.46 -5.02
N ILE A 155 12.13 8.80 -3.77
CA ILE A 155 12.13 10.18 -3.26
C ILE A 155 13.26 11.07 -3.83
N ILE A 156 14.23 10.49 -4.50
CA ILE A 156 15.35 11.22 -5.11
C ILE A 156 15.08 11.49 -6.60
N ASN A 157 14.66 10.46 -7.34
CA ASN A 157 14.51 10.51 -8.79
C ASN A 157 13.28 11.30 -9.26
N VAL A 158 12.22 11.31 -8.44
CA VAL A 158 10.93 12.01 -8.72
C VAL A 158 10.60 12.97 -7.60
N LYS A 159 11.58 13.75 -7.21
CA LYS A 159 11.49 14.67 -6.08
C LYS A 159 10.36 15.69 -6.22
N ASP A 160 10.11 16.19 -7.40
CA ASP A 160 9.12 17.23 -7.64
C ASP A 160 7.71 16.66 -7.55
N GLU A 161 7.46 15.49 -8.12
CA GLU A 161 6.19 14.77 -8.04
C GLU A 161 5.85 14.38 -6.59
N ILE A 162 6.83 13.84 -5.85
CA ILE A 162 6.63 13.47 -4.44
C ILE A 162 6.44 14.70 -3.57
N ASN A 163 7.20 15.77 -3.78
CA ASN A 163 7.00 17.02 -3.04
C ASN A 163 5.62 17.61 -3.28
N ASP A 164 5.13 17.58 -4.52
CA ASP A 164 3.77 18.02 -4.84
C ASP A 164 2.73 17.14 -4.13
N PHE A 165 2.90 15.83 -4.19
CA PHE A 165 2.01 14.86 -3.56
C PHE A 165 1.92 15.06 -2.03
N ILE A 166 3.06 15.29 -1.36
CA ILE A 166 3.12 15.50 0.08
C ILE A 166 2.67 16.92 0.45
N ASN A 167 3.31 17.94 -0.13
CA ASN A 167 3.18 19.32 0.37
C ASN A 167 1.96 20.06 -0.20
N ASN A 168 1.65 19.86 -1.48
CA ASN A 168 0.53 20.55 -2.12
C ASN A 168 -0.77 19.78 -2.01
N LYS A 169 -0.74 18.45 -2.14
CA LYS A 169 -1.92 17.59 -2.01
C LYS A 169 -2.17 17.13 -0.57
N GLY A 170 -1.22 17.35 0.34
CA GLY A 170 -1.35 16.98 1.76
C GLY A 170 -1.41 15.46 1.98
N ARG A 171 -0.78 14.66 1.10
CA ARG A 171 -0.77 13.21 1.21
C ARG A 171 0.43 12.70 2.00
N ILE A 172 0.26 11.53 2.59
CA ILE A 172 1.34 10.85 3.29
C ILE A 172 1.98 9.87 2.33
N ASN A 173 3.31 9.86 2.30
CA ASN A 173 4.12 8.87 1.61
C ASN A 173 4.81 7.96 2.61
N PHE A 174 4.77 6.66 2.36
CA PHE A 174 5.58 5.66 3.07
C PHE A 174 6.79 5.31 2.18
N PRO A 175 8.02 5.73 2.55
CA PRO A 175 9.18 5.60 1.66
C PRO A 175 9.81 4.21 1.64
N GLU A 176 9.35 3.29 2.53
CA GLU A 176 9.95 1.96 2.66
C GLU A 176 8.88 0.94 3.07
N GLU A 177 8.78 -0.13 2.30
CA GLU A 177 7.72 -1.13 2.38
C GLU A 177 7.77 -1.99 3.65
N CYS A 178 8.95 -2.40 4.11
CA CYS A 178 9.06 -3.26 5.30
C CYS A 178 8.77 -2.50 6.59
N ILE A 179 9.22 -1.24 6.67
CA ILE A 179 8.92 -0.37 7.81
C ILE A 179 7.41 -0.11 7.89
N PHE A 180 6.80 0.20 6.74
CA PHE A 180 5.35 0.36 6.65
C PHE A 180 4.62 -0.93 7.06
N GLY A 181 4.98 -2.07 6.46
CA GLY A 181 4.35 -3.36 6.73
C GLY A 181 4.42 -3.75 8.21
N ASN A 182 5.59 -3.61 8.83
CA ASN A 182 5.76 -3.86 10.26
C ASN A 182 4.89 -2.94 11.14
N ALA A 183 4.72 -1.69 10.74
CA ALA A 183 3.86 -0.75 11.47
C ALA A 183 2.38 -1.10 11.30
N LEU A 184 1.94 -1.46 10.09
CA LEU A 184 0.56 -1.88 9.80
C LEU A 184 0.17 -3.13 10.59
N CYS A 185 1.06 -4.10 10.72
CA CYS A 185 0.82 -5.32 11.50
C CYS A 185 0.67 -5.09 13.03
N LYS A 186 0.98 -3.90 13.53
CA LYS A 186 0.83 -3.56 14.96
C LYS A 186 -0.53 -2.96 15.32
N ILE A 187 -1.28 -2.56 14.32
CA ILE A 187 -2.57 -1.87 14.45
C ILE A 187 -3.71 -2.86 14.29
#